data_e345eba190e6a8b25876c96de3ea1b11
#
_entry.id   e345eba190e6a8b25876c96de3ea1b11
#
_cell.length_a   1.000
_cell.length_b   1.000
_cell.length_c   1.000
_cell.angle_alpha   90.00
_cell.angle_beta   90.00
_cell.angle_gamma   90.00
#
_symmetry.space_group_name_H-M   'P 1'
#
loop_
_entity.id
_entity.type
_entity.pdbx_description
1 polymer ?
#
loop_
_entity_poly.entity_id
_entity_poly.type
_entity_poly.pdbx_seq_one_letter_code
_entity_poly.pdbx_strand_id
1 'polypeptide(L)'
;MEKDEDKEKKKQQVLFVSQDYILPFRPLELNHEYSVLYTIEKGDKKETFEQNFSLRRLKPDSSQNEYHFIQIDKISELLVDGKPVDSRAYKVAEKTAELLYPLRIVVNKYGKWVDINSYYKLKERWENQKEAIKELFDGKTFEMLAQNIENAIEDDKSLVGLISGNWFLRAYFNGIHRAYTRRFERERTLYFPAAAEVDDIEFSIVQKVNPYLNDLNEIEVTQTGESESEYLDGNYTARYFLNPNNYIIKDIELECNLQMSSSRKISVSVKDLDRNEIVLDSGISLLI
;
A
#
# COMPACT_ATOMS: atom_id res chain seq x y z
N MET A 1 8.52 -26.90 45.98
CA MET A 1 8.48 -25.43 45.75
C MET A 1 9.46 -25.13 44.63
N GLU A 2 8.97 -25.31 43.41
CA GLU A 2 9.70 -24.89 42.20
C GLU A 2 9.47 -23.39 42.04
N LYS A 3 10.55 -22.63 42.00
CA LYS A 3 10.53 -21.23 41.64
C LYS A 3 10.40 -21.16 40.13
N ASP A 4 9.23 -20.77 39.67
CA ASP A 4 9.04 -20.25 38.30
C ASP A 4 9.90 -18.96 38.17
N GLU A 5 11.09 -19.12 37.63
CA GLU A 5 11.87 -18.00 37.11
C GLU A 5 11.25 -17.57 35.77
N ASP A 6 10.29 -16.66 35.85
CA ASP A 6 9.81 -15.88 34.70
C ASP A 6 11.01 -15.08 34.18
N LYS A 7 11.73 -15.65 33.21
CA LYS A 7 12.76 -14.93 32.46
C LYS A 7 12.04 -13.87 31.60
N GLU A 8 11.88 -12.65 32.14
CA GLU A 8 11.56 -11.47 31.34
C GLU A 8 12.51 -11.44 30.15
N LYS A 9 12.00 -11.81 28.96
CA LYS A 9 12.75 -11.65 27.71
C LYS A 9 13.06 -10.17 27.56
N LYS A 10 14.34 -9.78 27.69
CA LYS A 10 14.80 -8.41 27.45
C LYS A 10 14.35 -8.02 26.02
N LYS A 11 13.41 -7.09 25.91
CA LYS A 11 12.95 -6.56 24.63
C LYS A 11 14.12 -5.89 23.91
N GLN A 12 14.35 -6.29 22.68
CA GLN A 12 15.41 -5.71 21.84
C GLN A 12 14.98 -4.32 21.37
N GLN A 13 15.88 -3.35 21.47
CA GLN A 13 15.62 -1.99 21.00
C GLN A 13 15.75 -1.88 19.48
N VAL A 14 14.93 -1.01 18.90
CA VAL A 14 15.02 -0.65 17.50
C VAL A 14 16.32 0.11 17.24
N LEU A 15 17.05 -0.28 16.20
CA LEU A 15 18.24 0.42 15.76
C LEU A 15 17.86 1.54 14.79
N PHE A 16 18.05 2.78 15.23
CA PHE A 16 17.90 3.96 14.38
C PHE A 16 19.25 4.34 13.76
N VAL A 17 19.20 4.89 12.55
CA VAL A 17 20.39 5.46 11.91
C VAL A 17 20.57 6.89 12.38
N SER A 18 21.74 7.19 12.94
CA SER A 18 22.15 8.48 13.49
C SER A 18 21.46 8.91 14.80
N GLN A 19 21.96 10.03 15.37
CA GLN A 19 21.42 10.66 16.59
C GLN A 19 20.04 11.30 16.37
N ASP A 20 19.59 11.42 15.10
CA ASP A 20 18.31 12.01 14.73
C ASP A 20 17.17 10.99 14.67
N TYR A 21 17.36 9.79 15.21
CA TYR A 21 16.36 8.71 15.24
C TYR A 21 15.73 8.45 13.86
N ILE A 22 16.57 8.36 12.81
CA ILE A 22 16.10 8.13 11.44
C ILE A 22 15.75 6.67 11.24
N LEU A 23 14.51 6.42 10.79
CA LEU A 23 14.08 5.15 10.20
C LEU A 23 14.32 5.24 8.69
N PRO A 24 15.35 4.59 8.14
CA PRO A 24 15.74 4.80 6.75
C PRO A 24 14.86 4.02 5.78
N PHE A 25 14.67 4.54 4.56
CA PHE A 25 14.16 3.77 3.44
C PHE A 25 15.32 3.11 2.69
N ARG A 26 15.42 1.79 2.77
CA ARG A 26 16.51 1.00 2.16
C ARG A 26 15.96 -0.10 1.25
N PRO A 27 15.44 0.25 0.06
CA PRO A 27 14.82 -0.72 -0.83
C PRO A 27 15.83 -1.55 -1.66
N LEU A 28 17.10 -1.64 -1.25
CA LEU A 28 18.14 -2.35 -2.01
C LEU A 28 17.80 -3.82 -2.26
N GLU A 29 17.17 -4.44 -1.28
CA GLU A 29 16.73 -5.85 -1.28
C GLU A 29 15.23 -6.00 -1.55
N LEU A 30 14.55 -4.92 -1.94
CA LEU A 30 13.11 -4.99 -2.23
C LEU A 30 12.88 -5.85 -3.49
N ASN A 31 12.41 -7.06 -3.25
CA ASN A 31 11.95 -8.03 -4.23
C ASN A 31 11.02 -8.99 -3.48
N HIS A 32 9.80 -8.54 -3.20
CA HIS A 32 8.83 -9.21 -2.34
C HIS A 32 7.48 -9.29 -3.03
N GLU A 33 6.73 -10.31 -2.67
CA GLU A 33 5.34 -10.49 -3.08
C GLU A 33 4.42 -10.23 -1.90
N TYR A 34 3.32 -9.53 -2.15
CA TYR A 34 2.36 -9.13 -1.14
C TYR A 34 0.95 -9.53 -1.51
N SER A 35 0.21 -10.08 -0.56
CA SER A 35 -1.25 -10.15 -0.64
C SER A 35 -1.83 -8.85 -0.11
N VAL A 36 -2.76 -8.27 -0.86
CA VAL A 36 -3.45 -7.02 -0.51
C VAL A 36 -4.94 -7.28 -0.46
N LEU A 37 -5.52 -7.06 0.71
CA LEU A 37 -6.95 -7.16 0.96
C LEU A 37 -7.51 -5.76 1.23
N TYR A 38 -8.46 -5.35 0.43
CA TYR A 38 -9.27 -4.16 0.66
C TYR A 38 -10.63 -4.56 1.20
N THR A 39 -11.12 -3.85 2.19
CA THR A 39 -12.49 -4.00 2.70
C THR A 39 -13.17 -2.65 2.68
N ILE A 40 -14.37 -2.60 2.09
CA ILE A 40 -15.23 -1.42 2.07
C ILE A 40 -16.52 -1.78 2.81
N GLU A 41 -16.81 -1.04 3.86
CA GLU A 41 -18.07 -1.15 4.58
C GLU A 41 -18.85 0.17 4.43
N LYS A 42 -20.11 0.09 3.98
CA LYS A 42 -21.02 1.24 3.81
C LYS A 42 -22.38 0.88 4.36
N GLY A 43 -22.71 1.38 5.57
CA GLY A 43 -23.84 0.91 6.34
C GLY A 43 -23.72 -0.60 6.61
N ASP A 44 -24.74 -1.38 6.23
CA ASP A 44 -24.76 -2.84 6.42
C ASP A 44 -24.08 -3.63 5.28
N LYS A 45 -23.59 -2.94 4.25
CA LYS A 45 -22.92 -3.58 3.11
C LYS A 45 -21.43 -3.66 3.35
N LYS A 46 -20.88 -4.83 3.08
CA LYS A 46 -19.45 -5.09 3.12
C LYS A 46 -19.03 -5.76 1.82
N GLU A 47 -17.96 -5.26 1.22
CA GLU A 47 -17.33 -5.82 0.03
C GLU A 47 -15.84 -5.98 0.29
N THR A 48 -15.26 -7.08 -0.21
CA THR A 48 -13.83 -7.33 -0.10
C THR A 48 -13.21 -7.53 -1.47
N PHE A 49 -11.99 -7.02 -1.64
CA PHE A 49 -11.21 -7.14 -2.88
C PHE A 49 -9.82 -7.64 -2.50
N GLU A 50 -9.39 -8.74 -3.10
CA GLU A 50 -8.08 -9.32 -2.82
C GLU A 50 -7.27 -9.45 -4.10
N GLN A 51 -5.99 -9.07 -4.03
CA GLN A 51 -5.07 -9.13 -5.15
C GLN A 51 -3.62 -9.20 -4.68
N ASN A 52 -2.79 -9.97 -5.38
CA ASN A 52 -1.38 -10.07 -5.07
C ASN A 52 -0.54 -9.21 -6.03
N PHE A 53 0.49 -8.59 -5.44
CA PHE A 53 1.44 -7.74 -6.15
C PHE A 53 2.88 -8.16 -5.84
N SER A 54 3.73 -8.08 -6.85
CA SER A 54 5.18 -8.15 -6.68
C SER A 54 5.77 -6.74 -6.73
N LEU A 55 6.63 -6.42 -5.78
CA LEU A 55 7.36 -5.16 -5.70
C LEU A 55 8.86 -5.45 -5.85
N ARG A 56 9.49 -4.80 -6.82
CA ARG A 56 10.94 -4.91 -6.97
C ARG A 56 11.60 -3.55 -7.25
N ARG A 57 12.76 -3.35 -6.65
CA ARG A 57 13.58 -2.19 -6.98
C ARG A 57 14.24 -2.38 -8.34
N LEU A 58 14.16 -1.36 -9.17
CA LEU A 58 14.92 -1.28 -10.42
C LEU A 58 16.29 -0.63 -10.15
N LYS A 59 17.32 -1.12 -10.83
CA LYS A 59 18.63 -0.47 -10.78
C LYS A 59 18.53 0.88 -11.52
N PRO A 60 18.95 1.99 -10.92
CA PRO A 60 18.99 3.27 -11.63
C PRO A 60 20.09 3.26 -12.68
N ASP A 61 19.85 3.92 -13.81
CA ASP A 61 20.83 4.15 -14.86
C ASP A 61 21.90 5.20 -14.46
N SER A 62 21.63 5.95 -13.36
CA SER A 62 22.52 6.98 -12.84
C SER A 62 22.58 6.96 -11.31
N SER A 63 23.66 7.52 -10.74
CA SER A 63 23.96 7.56 -9.30
C SER A 63 23.12 8.57 -8.49
N GLN A 64 21.89 8.86 -8.89
CA GLN A 64 21.01 9.74 -8.14
C GLN A 64 20.48 9.03 -6.88
N ASN A 65 21.09 9.31 -5.74
CA ASN A 65 20.81 8.65 -4.45
C ASN A 65 19.53 9.11 -3.74
N GLU A 66 18.80 10.08 -4.27
CA GLU A 66 17.61 10.63 -3.60
C GLU A 66 16.29 9.99 -4.01
N TYR A 67 16.29 9.29 -5.17
CA TYR A 67 15.11 8.65 -5.71
C TYR A 67 15.36 7.16 -5.99
N HIS A 68 14.33 6.38 -5.79
CA HIS A 68 14.33 4.95 -6.06
C HIS A 68 13.25 4.64 -7.10
N PHE A 69 13.57 3.77 -8.05
CA PHE A 69 12.63 3.29 -9.05
C PHE A 69 12.11 1.92 -8.60
N ILE A 70 10.80 1.84 -8.42
CA ILE A 70 10.14 0.61 -7.99
C ILE A 70 9.20 0.16 -9.11
N GLN A 71 9.31 -1.10 -9.50
CA GLN A 71 8.33 -1.75 -10.36
C GLN A 71 7.36 -2.54 -9.51
N ILE A 72 6.09 -2.43 -9.87
CA ILE A 72 4.96 -3.13 -9.25
C ILE A 72 4.32 -3.95 -10.36
N ASP A 73 4.25 -5.25 -10.16
CA ASP A 73 3.59 -6.19 -11.05
C ASP A 73 2.35 -6.76 -10.32
N LYS A 74 1.23 -6.84 -11.02
CA LYS A 74 0.06 -7.58 -10.60
C LYS A 74 0.29 -9.06 -10.89
N ILE A 75 0.27 -9.93 -9.87
CA ILE A 75 0.65 -11.34 -10.00
C ILE A 75 -0.48 -12.32 -9.73
N SER A 76 -1.69 -11.83 -9.40
CA SER A 76 -2.88 -12.66 -9.28
C SER A 76 -4.08 -12.04 -9.98
N GLU A 77 -5.13 -12.83 -10.21
CA GLU A 77 -6.45 -12.32 -10.55
C GLU A 77 -7.07 -11.58 -9.34
N LEU A 78 -8.01 -10.68 -9.62
CA LEU A 78 -8.79 -10.01 -8.58
C LEU A 78 -9.85 -10.96 -8.04
N LEU A 79 -9.92 -11.12 -6.73
CA LEU A 79 -11.02 -11.80 -6.07
C LEU A 79 -11.95 -10.75 -5.43
N VAL A 80 -13.26 -10.93 -5.60
CA VAL A 80 -14.31 -10.14 -4.94
C VAL A 80 -15.08 -11.08 -4.05
N ASP A 81 -15.12 -10.77 -2.75
CA ASP A 81 -15.71 -11.62 -1.70
C ASP A 81 -15.18 -13.08 -1.76
N GLY A 82 -13.85 -13.20 -1.99
CA GLY A 82 -13.14 -14.48 -2.10
C GLY A 82 -13.42 -15.28 -3.36
N LYS A 83 -14.08 -14.70 -4.38
CA LYS A 83 -14.42 -15.38 -5.64
C LYS A 83 -13.83 -14.65 -6.83
N PRO A 84 -13.44 -15.37 -7.89
CA PRO A 84 -13.06 -14.76 -9.16
C PRO A 84 -14.15 -13.83 -9.69
N VAL A 85 -13.75 -12.78 -10.34
CA VAL A 85 -14.64 -11.78 -10.91
C VAL A 85 -15.48 -12.38 -12.04
N ASP A 86 -16.81 -12.34 -11.91
CA ASP A 86 -17.72 -12.86 -12.93
C ASP A 86 -18.59 -11.78 -13.60
N SER A 87 -18.80 -10.63 -12.96
CA SER A 87 -19.60 -9.56 -13.56
C SER A 87 -18.83 -8.84 -14.68
N ARG A 88 -19.59 -8.43 -15.72
CA ARG A 88 -19.02 -7.67 -16.85
C ARG A 88 -18.32 -6.39 -16.41
N ALA A 89 -18.90 -5.66 -15.45
CA ALA A 89 -18.35 -4.40 -14.95
C ALA A 89 -16.97 -4.61 -14.31
N TYR A 90 -16.81 -5.64 -13.48
CA TYR A 90 -15.52 -5.97 -12.86
C TYR A 90 -14.50 -6.46 -13.89
N LYS A 91 -14.91 -7.26 -14.90
CA LYS A 91 -14.01 -7.68 -16.00
C LYS A 91 -13.49 -6.48 -16.78
N VAL A 92 -14.32 -5.46 -17.00
CA VAL A 92 -13.89 -4.18 -17.61
C VAL A 92 -12.85 -3.51 -16.73
N ALA A 93 -13.15 -3.33 -15.45
CA ALA A 93 -12.25 -2.68 -14.50
C ALA A 93 -10.92 -3.43 -14.37
N GLU A 94 -10.96 -4.76 -14.34
CA GLU A 94 -9.77 -5.60 -14.29
C GLU A 94 -8.90 -5.45 -15.54
N LYS A 95 -9.50 -5.52 -16.75
CA LYS A 95 -8.77 -5.31 -18.01
C LYS A 95 -8.17 -3.90 -18.12
N THR A 96 -8.89 -2.91 -17.63
CA THR A 96 -8.37 -1.53 -17.58
C THR A 96 -7.19 -1.44 -16.60
N ALA A 97 -7.31 -2.07 -15.43
CA ALA A 97 -6.23 -2.09 -14.45
C ALA A 97 -4.97 -2.82 -14.96
N GLU A 98 -5.12 -3.89 -15.78
CA GLU A 98 -3.99 -4.59 -16.40
C GLU A 98 -3.13 -3.67 -17.28
N LEU A 99 -3.71 -2.63 -17.89
CA LEU A 99 -2.95 -1.64 -18.66
C LEU A 99 -1.93 -0.88 -17.83
N LEU A 100 -2.20 -0.69 -16.54
CA LEU A 100 -1.28 0.01 -15.63
C LEU A 100 -0.03 -0.82 -15.33
N TYR A 101 -0.12 -2.15 -15.35
CA TYR A 101 0.99 -3.02 -14.93
C TYR A 101 1.79 -3.57 -16.14
N PRO A 102 3.13 -3.73 -16.01
CA PRO A 102 3.94 -3.35 -14.84
C PRO A 102 3.95 -1.83 -14.63
N LEU A 103 3.59 -1.39 -13.43
CA LEU A 103 3.64 0.02 -13.05
C LEU A 103 5.03 0.35 -12.50
N ARG A 104 5.66 1.41 -13.03
CA ARG A 104 6.96 1.89 -12.55
C ARG A 104 6.79 3.25 -11.91
N ILE A 105 7.15 3.35 -10.65
CA ILE A 105 7.02 4.58 -9.86
C ILE A 105 8.37 5.09 -9.39
N VAL A 106 8.41 6.38 -9.11
CA VAL A 106 9.53 7.06 -8.47
C VAL A 106 9.18 7.28 -7.00
N VAL A 107 10.06 6.82 -6.13
CA VAL A 107 9.90 6.91 -4.68
C VAL A 107 11.07 7.70 -4.10
N ASN A 108 10.80 8.66 -3.23
CA ASN A 108 11.84 9.47 -2.61
C ASN A 108 12.50 8.75 -1.41
N LYS A 109 13.55 9.36 -0.84
CA LYS A 109 14.31 8.84 0.31
C LYS A 109 13.48 8.57 1.58
N TYR A 110 12.24 9.01 1.62
CA TYR A 110 11.31 8.78 2.74
C TYR A 110 10.36 7.61 2.49
N GLY A 111 10.52 6.89 1.38
CA GLY A 111 9.57 5.86 0.97
C GLY A 111 8.23 6.41 0.50
N LYS A 112 8.16 7.70 0.10
CA LYS A 112 6.94 8.31 -0.45
C LYS A 112 6.97 8.27 -1.96
N TRP A 113 5.91 7.73 -2.57
CA TRP A 113 5.66 7.87 -3.99
C TRP A 113 5.55 9.35 -4.39
N VAL A 114 6.21 9.72 -5.48
CA VAL A 114 6.27 11.11 -5.96
C VAL A 114 5.97 11.26 -7.44
N ASP A 115 6.19 10.20 -8.26
CA ASP A 115 6.00 10.28 -9.70
C ASP A 115 5.87 8.89 -10.34
N ILE A 116 5.52 8.86 -11.63
CA ILE A 116 5.43 7.66 -12.46
C ILE A 116 6.60 7.66 -13.45
N ASN A 117 7.32 6.54 -13.47
CA ASN A 117 8.37 6.32 -14.46
C ASN A 117 7.80 5.57 -15.66
N SER A 118 8.20 5.96 -16.85
CA SER A 118 7.82 5.28 -18.10
C SER A 118 6.34 5.45 -18.49
N TYR A 119 5.79 6.64 -18.28
CA TYR A 119 4.48 7.05 -18.73
C TYR A 119 4.17 6.66 -20.20
N TYR A 120 5.13 6.87 -21.12
CA TYR A 120 4.97 6.52 -22.53
C TYR A 120 4.65 5.03 -22.77
N LYS A 121 5.06 4.11 -21.89
CA LYS A 121 4.75 2.68 -22.00
C LYS A 121 3.28 2.37 -21.75
N LEU A 122 2.56 3.22 -21.05
CA LEU A 122 1.12 3.09 -20.85
C LEU A 122 0.37 3.38 -22.15
N LYS A 123 0.78 4.44 -22.87
CA LYS A 123 0.23 4.74 -24.19
C LYS A 123 0.47 3.59 -25.17
N GLU A 124 1.70 3.09 -25.22
CA GLU A 124 2.06 1.94 -26.08
C GLU A 124 1.21 0.70 -25.75
N ARG A 125 1.01 0.39 -24.46
CA ARG A 125 0.15 -0.74 -24.06
C ARG A 125 -1.30 -0.54 -24.43
N TRP A 126 -1.83 0.68 -24.27
CA TRP A 126 -3.19 1.01 -24.70
C TRP A 126 -3.37 0.79 -26.19
N GLU A 127 -2.52 1.36 -27.03
CA GLU A 127 -2.59 1.17 -28.49
C GLU A 127 -2.51 -0.30 -28.90
N ASN A 128 -1.69 -1.10 -28.23
CA ASN A 128 -1.54 -2.53 -28.51
C ASN A 128 -2.75 -3.38 -28.05
N GLN A 129 -3.50 -2.96 -27.03
CA GLN A 129 -4.60 -3.73 -26.45
C GLN A 129 -5.98 -3.18 -26.82
N LYS A 130 -6.07 -1.98 -27.36
CA LYS A 130 -7.31 -1.26 -27.66
C LYS A 130 -8.30 -2.11 -28.48
N GLU A 131 -7.86 -2.73 -29.57
CA GLU A 131 -8.72 -3.56 -30.41
C GLU A 131 -9.20 -4.84 -29.70
N ALA A 132 -8.33 -5.50 -28.94
CA ALA A 132 -8.73 -6.67 -28.17
C ALA A 132 -9.74 -6.34 -27.06
N ILE A 133 -9.60 -5.18 -26.43
CA ILE A 133 -10.57 -4.68 -25.44
C ILE A 133 -11.90 -4.32 -26.12
N LYS A 134 -11.88 -3.75 -27.33
CA LYS A 134 -13.06 -3.42 -28.10
C LYS A 134 -13.91 -4.66 -28.44
N GLU A 135 -13.28 -5.79 -28.71
CA GLU A 135 -13.98 -7.05 -28.98
C GLU A 135 -14.75 -7.59 -27.75
N LEU A 136 -14.35 -7.21 -26.53
CA LEU A 136 -14.98 -7.65 -25.28
C LEU A 136 -16.23 -6.85 -24.90
N PHE A 137 -16.43 -5.67 -25.50
CA PHE A 137 -17.48 -4.73 -25.08
C PHE A 137 -18.33 -4.26 -26.26
N ASP A 138 -19.61 -3.91 -25.98
CA ASP A 138 -20.44 -3.23 -26.98
C ASP A 138 -19.89 -1.81 -27.28
N GLY A 139 -20.20 -1.31 -28.49
CA GLY A 139 -19.61 -0.09 -29.01
C GLY A 139 -19.69 1.11 -28.06
N LYS A 140 -20.85 1.36 -27.43
CA LYS A 140 -21.05 2.50 -26.54
C LYS A 140 -20.24 2.35 -25.24
N THR A 141 -20.22 1.16 -24.65
CA THR A 141 -19.42 0.87 -23.44
C THR A 141 -17.93 1.01 -23.73
N PHE A 142 -17.49 0.51 -24.88
CA PHE A 142 -16.11 0.66 -25.32
C PHE A 142 -15.73 2.13 -25.55
N GLU A 143 -16.57 2.91 -26.25
CA GLU A 143 -16.31 4.32 -26.50
C GLU A 143 -16.11 5.12 -25.20
N MET A 144 -16.99 4.92 -24.20
CA MET A 144 -16.85 5.57 -22.91
C MET A 144 -15.57 5.14 -22.17
N LEU A 145 -15.25 3.84 -22.22
CA LEU A 145 -14.03 3.31 -21.59
C LEU A 145 -12.79 3.87 -22.28
N ALA A 146 -12.73 3.82 -23.60
CA ALA A 146 -11.62 4.34 -24.39
C ALA A 146 -11.38 5.83 -24.11
N GLN A 147 -12.44 6.64 -24.11
CA GLN A 147 -12.33 8.06 -23.79
C GLN A 147 -11.77 8.31 -22.39
N ASN A 148 -12.21 7.54 -21.38
CA ASN A 148 -11.72 7.68 -20.02
C ASN A 148 -10.23 7.29 -19.91
N ILE A 149 -9.82 6.20 -20.57
CA ILE A 149 -8.42 5.77 -20.58
C ILE A 149 -7.56 6.80 -21.31
N GLU A 150 -7.97 7.24 -22.51
CA GLU A 150 -7.24 8.20 -23.32
C GLU A 150 -7.07 9.54 -22.60
N ASN A 151 -8.11 10.03 -21.93
CA ASN A 151 -8.03 11.23 -21.08
C ASN A 151 -7.06 11.03 -19.92
N ALA A 152 -7.09 9.85 -19.26
CA ALA A 152 -6.23 9.55 -18.13
C ALA A 152 -4.75 9.42 -18.51
N ILE A 153 -4.47 8.95 -19.74
CA ILE A 153 -3.11 8.81 -20.27
C ILE A 153 -2.72 9.94 -21.24
N GLU A 154 -3.48 11.02 -21.33
CA GLU A 154 -3.17 12.16 -22.18
C GLU A 154 -1.87 12.83 -21.74
N ASP A 155 -1.71 13.03 -20.44
CA ASP A 155 -0.52 13.59 -19.82
C ASP A 155 -0.16 12.89 -18.50
N ASP A 156 1.03 13.14 -18.00
CA ASP A 156 1.57 12.55 -16.76
C ASP A 156 0.76 12.96 -15.52
N LYS A 157 0.22 14.18 -15.47
CA LYS A 157 -0.56 14.68 -14.32
C LYS A 157 -1.91 14.00 -14.24
N SER A 158 -2.59 13.80 -15.36
CA SER A 158 -3.86 13.07 -15.44
C SER A 158 -3.69 11.63 -14.96
N LEU A 159 -2.60 10.98 -15.37
CA LEU A 159 -2.27 9.64 -14.93
C LEU A 159 -1.91 9.57 -13.43
N VAL A 160 -1.11 10.51 -12.93
CA VAL A 160 -0.81 10.61 -11.50
C VAL A 160 -2.11 10.79 -10.70
N GLY A 161 -3.02 11.65 -11.18
CA GLY A 161 -4.35 11.83 -10.59
C GLY A 161 -5.13 10.53 -10.49
N LEU A 162 -5.21 9.75 -11.58
CA LEU A 162 -5.90 8.45 -11.60
C LEU A 162 -5.29 7.46 -10.60
N ILE A 163 -3.96 7.34 -10.58
CA ILE A 163 -3.25 6.37 -9.73
C ILE A 163 -3.23 6.82 -8.27
N SER A 164 -3.36 8.12 -7.99
CA SER A 164 -3.39 8.67 -6.63
C SER A 164 -4.53 8.09 -5.77
N GLY A 165 -5.62 7.64 -6.39
CA GLY A 165 -6.71 6.91 -5.73
C GLY A 165 -6.38 5.46 -5.34
N ASN A 166 -5.23 4.91 -5.72
CA ASN A 166 -4.87 3.53 -5.40
C ASN A 166 -4.46 3.38 -3.92
N TRP A 167 -5.27 2.69 -3.14
CA TRP A 167 -5.06 2.53 -1.69
C TRP A 167 -3.80 1.75 -1.34
N PHE A 168 -3.41 0.74 -2.14
CA PHE A 168 -2.15 0.03 -1.90
C PHE A 168 -0.95 0.96 -2.03
N LEU A 169 -0.89 1.76 -3.10
CA LEU A 169 0.18 2.75 -3.27
C LEU A 169 0.18 3.78 -2.15
N ARG A 170 -0.98 4.25 -1.74
CA ARG A 170 -1.13 5.24 -0.64
C ARG A 170 -0.74 4.65 0.70
N ALA A 171 -1.04 3.37 0.96
CA ALA A 171 -0.65 2.68 2.18
C ALA A 171 0.85 2.35 2.18
N TYR A 172 1.36 1.67 1.16
CA TYR A 172 2.74 1.19 1.13
C TYR A 172 3.76 2.31 0.98
N PHE A 173 3.51 3.27 0.07
CA PHE A 173 4.42 4.39 -0.17
C PHE A 173 3.98 5.67 0.55
N ASN A 174 3.59 5.53 1.78
CA ASN A 174 3.09 6.60 2.67
C ASN A 174 4.20 7.55 3.16
N GLY A 175 5.47 7.15 3.06
CA GLY A 175 6.60 7.97 3.53
C GLY A 175 6.82 7.88 5.04
N ILE A 176 6.73 6.68 5.59
CA ILE A 176 6.96 6.41 7.03
C ILE A 176 8.43 6.49 7.44
N HIS A 177 9.35 6.37 6.49
CA HIS A 177 10.79 6.35 6.70
C HIS A 177 11.33 7.77 6.89
N ARG A 178 11.41 8.23 8.14
CA ARG A 178 11.75 9.63 8.47
C ARG A 178 12.59 9.73 9.74
N ALA A 179 13.03 10.94 10.05
CA ALA A 179 13.55 11.31 11.35
C ALA A 179 12.39 11.47 12.35
N TYR A 180 12.59 11.01 13.57
CA TYR A 180 11.65 11.12 14.68
C TYR A 180 12.21 12.00 15.80
N THR A 181 11.36 12.47 16.68
CA THR A 181 11.79 13.16 17.91
C THR A 181 12.41 12.15 18.90
N ARG A 182 12.95 12.65 20.01
CA ARG A 182 13.41 11.80 21.13
C ARG A 182 12.30 10.95 21.77
N ARG A 183 11.02 11.28 21.50
CA ARG A 183 9.86 10.51 21.94
C ARG A 183 9.44 9.46 20.90
N PHE A 184 10.22 9.29 19.83
CA PHE A 184 9.92 8.39 18.72
C PHE A 184 8.60 8.70 18.01
N GLU A 185 8.20 9.98 18.01
CA GLU A 185 6.95 10.44 17.40
C GLU A 185 7.19 11.63 16.47
N ARG A 186 6.22 11.83 15.57
CA ARG A 186 6.20 12.94 14.63
C ARG A 186 4.76 13.25 14.22
N GLU A 187 4.40 14.52 14.26
CA GLU A 187 3.16 15.04 13.68
C GLU A 187 3.34 15.33 12.20
N ARG A 188 2.31 15.10 11.43
CA ARG A 188 2.26 15.43 10.00
C ARG A 188 0.83 15.41 9.46
N THR A 189 0.65 16.10 8.34
CA THR A 189 -0.56 16.01 7.52
C THR A 189 -0.47 14.79 6.57
N LEU A 190 -1.56 14.05 6.45
CA LEU A 190 -1.76 12.95 5.52
C LEU A 190 -3.02 13.19 4.70
N TYR A 191 -2.94 12.97 3.40
CA TYR A 191 -4.08 12.96 2.49
C TYR A 191 -4.40 11.53 2.08
N PHE A 192 -5.66 11.09 2.25
CA PHE A 192 -6.09 9.73 1.94
C PHE A 192 -7.37 9.72 1.09
N PRO A 193 -7.40 8.98 -0.04
CA PRO A 193 -8.54 8.90 -0.96
C PRO A 193 -9.60 7.93 -0.42
N ALA A 194 -10.34 8.36 0.59
CA ALA A 194 -11.29 7.50 1.27
C ALA A 194 -12.68 7.43 0.61
N ALA A 195 -12.97 8.32 -0.34
CA ALA A 195 -14.25 8.32 -1.06
C ALA A 195 -14.06 8.85 -2.47
N ALA A 196 -14.63 8.15 -3.46
CA ALA A 196 -14.53 8.57 -4.87
C ALA A 196 -15.31 9.86 -5.17
N GLU A 197 -16.25 10.22 -4.29
CA GLU A 197 -17.15 11.37 -4.45
C GLU A 197 -16.57 12.69 -3.91
N VAL A 198 -15.42 12.60 -3.20
CA VAL A 198 -14.75 13.76 -2.59
C VAL A 198 -13.25 13.69 -2.86
N ASP A 199 -12.60 14.84 -2.79
CA ASP A 199 -11.14 14.93 -2.86
C ASP A 199 -10.48 14.12 -1.72
N ASP A 200 -9.17 13.93 -1.81
CA ASP A 200 -8.39 13.31 -0.73
C ASP A 200 -8.70 13.99 0.60
N ILE A 201 -9.05 13.19 1.60
CA ILE A 201 -9.35 13.70 2.94
C ILE A 201 -8.05 13.99 3.67
N GLU A 202 -7.98 15.20 4.23
CA GLU A 202 -6.86 15.65 5.04
C GLU A 202 -7.00 15.18 6.49
N PHE A 203 -5.96 14.52 7.00
CA PHE A 203 -5.87 14.06 8.38
C PHE A 203 -4.64 14.68 9.06
N SER A 204 -4.83 15.21 10.26
CA SER A 204 -3.73 15.53 11.17
C SER A 204 -3.34 14.28 11.92
N ILE A 205 -2.17 13.72 11.64
CA ILE A 205 -1.75 12.44 12.20
C ILE A 205 -0.51 12.57 13.09
N VAL A 206 -0.49 11.75 14.12
CA VAL A 206 0.71 11.45 14.91
C VAL A 206 1.26 10.09 14.48
N GLN A 207 2.48 10.08 13.98
CA GLN A 207 3.22 8.87 13.63
C GLN A 207 4.21 8.54 14.73
N LYS A 208 4.20 7.28 15.23
CA LYS A 208 5.09 6.82 16.31
C LYS A 208 5.81 5.54 15.90
N VAL A 209 7.06 5.39 16.36
CA VAL A 209 7.80 4.12 16.29
C VAL A 209 7.85 3.53 17.69
N ASN A 210 7.49 2.27 17.84
CA ASN A 210 7.74 1.55 19.09
C ASN A 210 9.26 1.45 19.29
N PRO A 211 9.83 1.90 20.43
CA PRO A 211 11.27 1.85 20.65
C PRO A 211 11.83 0.43 20.79
N TYR A 212 10.96 -0.57 20.94
CA TYR A 212 11.33 -1.97 21.06
C TYR A 212 10.69 -2.79 19.93
N LEU A 213 11.41 -3.82 19.50
CA LEU A 213 10.86 -4.80 18.56
C LEU A 213 9.67 -5.52 19.20
N ASN A 214 8.68 -5.88 18.36
CA ASN A 214 7.55 -6.68 18.79
C ASN A 214 7.95 -8.15 19.03
N ASP A 215 6.99 -8.99 19.43
CA ASP A 215 7.25 -10.41 19.73
C ASP A 215 7.66 -11.23 18.48
N LEU A 216 7.40 -10.71 17.28
CA LEU A 216 7.84 -11.27 15.99
C LEU A 216 9.19 -10.70 15.53
N ASN A 217 9.90 -9.95 16.41
CA ASN A 217 11.17 -9.31 16.10
C ASN A 217 11.07 -8.28 14.95
N GLU A 218 10.01 -7.49 14.90
CA GLU A 218 9.77 -6.48 13.90
C GLU A 218 9.69 -5.07 14.50
N ILE A 219 10.03 -4.07 13.69
CA ILE A 219 9.81 -2.66 14.03
C ILE A 219 8.33 -2.35 13.80
N GLU A 220 7.66 -1.81 14.79
CA GLU A 220 6.29 -1.34 14.68
C GLU A 220 6.24 0.18 14.56
N VAL A 221 5.55 0.67 13.51
CA VAL A 221 5.23 2.08 13.31
C VAL A 221 3.72 2.24 13.29
N THR A 222 3.20 3.15 14.10
CA THR A 222 1.77 3.46 14.15
C THR A 222 1.49 4.86 13.65
N GLN A 223 0.33 5.04 13.04
CA GLN A 223 -0.22 6.35 12.66
C GLN A 223 -1.65 6.44 13.18
N THR A 224 -1.98 7.54 13.83
CA THR A 224 -3.33 7.81 14.31
C THR A 224 -3.66 9.28 14.10
N GLY A 225 -4.85 9.59 13.64
CA GLY A 225 -5.26 10.98 13.42
C GLY A 225 -6.73 11.13 13.09
N GLU A 226 -7.16 12.38 13.08
CA GLU A 226 -8.53 12.80 12.82
C GLU A 226 -8.56 13.71 11.60
N SER A 227 -9.71 13.81 10.94
CA SER A 227 -9.88 14.68 9.78
C SER A 227 -9.86 16.15 10.22
N GLU A 228 -9.23 17.00 9.41
CA GLU A 228 -9.20 18.46 9.59
C GLU A 228 -10.45 19.16 9.04
N SER A 229 -11.38 18.42 8.45
CA SER A 229 -12.58 18.97 7.82
C SER A 229 -13.67 19.29 8.83
N GLU A 230 -14.20 20.52 8.82
CA GLU A 230 -15.37 20.90 9.61
C GLU A 230 -16.67 20.18 9.19
N TYR A 231 -16.69 19.60 7.98
CA TYR A 231 -17.88 18.98 7.37
C TYR A 231 -17.83 17.46 7.34
N LEU A 232 -16.68 16.89 7.67
CA LEU A 232 -16.45 15.45 7.57
C LEU A 232 -15.71 14.96 8.80
N ASP A 233 -16.44 14.31 9.70
CA ASP A 233 -15.85 13.62 10.84
C ASP A 233 -15.24 12.29 10.38
N GLY A 234 -13.97 12.08 10.69
CA GLY A 234 -13.28 10.88 10.28
C GLY A 234 -12.01 10.61 11.09
N ASN A 235 -11.67 9.34 11.20
CA ASN A 235 -10.42 8.92 11.81
C ASN A 235 -9.62 8.02 10.88
N TYR A 236 -8.31 8.10 11.02
CA TYR A 236 -7.33 7.31 10.29
C TYR A 236 -6.42 6.60 11.27
N THR A 237 -6.23 5.31 11.10
CA THR A 237 -5.26 4.52 11.84
C THR A 237 -4.48 3.64 10.89
N ALA A 238 -3.17 3.50 11.12
CA ALA A 238 -2.37 2.52 10.40
C ALA A 238 -1.28 1.95 11.30
N ARG A 239 -0.95 0.68 11.08
CA ARG A 239 0.16 -0.03 11.70
C ARG A 239 1.02 -0.62 10.61
N TYR A 240 2.33 -0.43 10.71
CA TYR A 240 3.34 -0.95 9.81
C TYR A 240 4.27 -1.84 10.59
N PHE A 241 4.57 -3.00 10.05
CA PHE A 241 5.55 -3.92 10.60
C PHE A 241 6.71 -4.05 9.62
N LEU A 242 7.93 -3.75 10.06
CA LEU A 242 9.11 -3.70 9.21
C LEU A 242 10.16 -4.69 9.68
N ASN A 243 10.90 -5.22 8.74
CA ASN A 243 12.10 -6.01 9.03
C ASN A 243 13.17 -5.10 9.68
N PRO A 244 13.72 -5.47 10.84
CA PRO A 244 14.68 -4.63 11.58
C PRO A 244 16.06 -4.50 10.88
N ASN A 245 16.39 -5.39 9.94
CA ASN A 245 17.69 -5.40 9.27
C ASN A 245 17.73 -4.49 8.03
N ASN A 246 16.65 -4.50 7.22
CA ASN A 246 16.60 -3.76 5.95
C ASN A 246 15.46 -2.73 5.89
N TYR A 247 14.62 -2.65 6.93
CA TYR A 247 13.49 -1.72 7.06
C TYR A 247 12.40 -1.87 5.99
N ILE A 248 12.38 -3.01 5.28
CA ILE A 248 11.31 -3.32 4.31
C ILE A 248 10.03 -3.62 5.09
N ILE A 249 8.92 -3.09 4.60
CA ILE A 249 7.59 -3.33 5.16
C ILE A 249 7.22 -4.79 4.94
N LYS A 250 6.81 -5.45 6.02
CA LYS A 250 6.32 -6.83 6.02
C LYS A 250 4.80 -6.87 5.99
N ASP A 251 4.16 -6.08 6.86
CA ASP A 251 2.71 -5.98 6.93
C ASP A 251 2.27 -4.54 7.09
N ILE A 252 1.05 -4.27 6.63
CA ILE A 252 0.33 -3.03 6.88
C ILE A 252 -1.11 -3.39 7.27
N GLU A 253 -1.59 -2.76 8.32
CA GLU A 253 -2.98 -2.72 8.71
C GLU A 253 -3.42 -1.26 8.73
N LEU A 254 -4.35 -0.87 7.87
CA LEU A 254 -4.84 0.50 7.76
C LEU A 254 -6.36 0.51 7.83
N GLU A 255 -6.91 1.45 8.57
CA GLU A 255 -8.34 1.73 8.63
C GLU A 255 -8.59 3.23 8.52
N CYS A 256 -9.58 3.59 7.72
CA CYS A 256 -10.12 4.94 7.60
C CYS A 256 -11.65 4.86 7.80
N ASN A 257 -12.14 5.51 8.84
CA ASN A 257 -13.57 5.56 9.14
C ASN A 257 -14.07 6.97 8.91
N LEU A 258 -15.19 7.11 8.22
CA LEU A 258 -15.82 8.39 7.89
C LEU A 258 -17.28 8.39 8.33
N GLN A 259 -17.71 9.47 8.96
CA GLN A 259 -19.10 9.76 9.23
C GLN A 259 -19.62 10.72 8.14
N MET A 260 -20.34 10.15 7.20
CA MET A 260 -21.02 10.86 6.12
C MET A 260 -22.53 10.72 6.31
N SER A 261 -23.31 10.88 5.24
CA SER A 261 -24.76 10.53 5.24
C SER A 261 -25.02 9.07 5.61
N SER A 262 -24.04 8.19 5.38
CA SER A 262 -23.92 6.84 5.92
C SER A 262 -22.47 6.61 6.37
N SER A 263 -22.29 5.88 7.46
CA SER A 263 -20.94 5.46 7.90
C SER A 263 -20.22 4.70 6.79
N ARG A 264 -18.96 5.05 6.54
CA ARG A 264 -18.06 4.35 5.60
C ARG A 264 -16.79 3.96 6.33
N LYS A 265 -16.40 2.70 6.22
CA LYS A 265 -15.11 2.20 6.68
C LYS A 265 -14.36 1.61 5.51
N ILE A 266 -13.08 1.99 5.40
CA ILE A 266 -12.13 1.42 4.45
C ILE A 266 -11.02 0.78 5.25
N SER A 267 -10.71 -0.48 4.96
CA SER A 267 -9.57 -1.16 5.53
C SER A 267 -8.65 -1.65 4.41
N VAL A 268 -7.34 -1.52 4.62
CA VAL A 268 -6.31 -2.04 3.72
C VAL A 268 -5.37 -2.91 4.54
N SER A 269 -5.31 -4.19 4.22
CA SER A 269 -4.34 -5.12 4.78
C SER A 269 -3.34 -5.52 3.70
N VAL A 270 -2.06 -5.34 3.97
CA VAL A 270 -0.97 -5.79 3.10
C VAL A 270 -0.15 -6.80 3.88
N LYS A 271 0.13 -7.96 3.30
CA LYS A 271 0.91 -9.03 3.95
C LYS A 271 1.98 -9.54 3.00
N ASP A 272 3.23 -9.58 3.48
CA ASP A 272 4.34 -10.22 2.78
C ASP A 272 4.06 -11.73 2.69
N LEU A 273 4.02 -12.27 1.47
CA LEU A 273 3.73 -13.70 1.24
C LEU A 273 4.86 -14.62 1.70
N ASP A 274 6.10 -14.15 1.70
CA ASP A 274 7.26 -14.90 2.16
C ASP A 274 7.24 -15.14 3.69
N ARG A 275 6.40 -14.41 4.43
CA ARG A 275 6.29 -14.52 5.90
C ARG A 275 5.73 -15.86 6.36
N ASN A 276 4.90 -16.51 5.55
CA ASN A 276 4.20 -17.74 5.97
C ASN A 276 5.08 -18.99 5.94
N GLU A 277 6.24 -18.98 5.28
CA GLU A 277 7.14 -20.13 5.25
C GLU A 277 7.94 -20.31 6.55
N ILE A 278 8.17 -19.23 7.31
CA ILE A 278 8.99 -19.29 8.54
C ILE A 278 8.21 -19.83 9.75
N VAL A 279 6.89 -19.74 9.75
CA VAL A 279 6.06 -20.17 10.90
C VAL A 279 5.74 -21.67 10.85
N LEU A 280 5.83 -22.31 9.69
CA LEU A 280 5.54 -23.75 9.56
C LEU A 280 6.71 -24.67 9.91
N ASP A 281 7.94 -24.15 9.92
CA ASP A 281 9.15 -24.98 10.19
C ASP A 281 9.53 -25.05 11.69
N SER A 282 8.91 -24.25 12.56
CA SER A 282 9.13 -24.29 14.00
C SER A 282 8.11 -25.13 14.80
N GLY A 283 7.13 -25.74 14.11
CA GLY A 283 5.98 -26.41 14.74
C GLY A 283 5.91 -27.94 14.63
N ILE A 284 6.82 -28.58 13.92
CA ILE A 284 6.83 -30.07 13.81
C ILE A 284 8.24 -30.60 14.09
N SER A 285 8.58 -30.64 15.36
CA SER A 285 9.60 -31.57 15.84
C SER A 285 9.27 -31.92 17.27
N LEU A 286 8.46 -32.99 17.39
CA LEU A 286 8.49 -33.91 18.52
C LEU A 286 7.20 -34.74 18.52
N LEU A 287 7.27 -35.89 17.90
CA LEU A 287 6.60 -37.12 18.34
C LEU A 287 7.01 -38.25 17.40
N ILE A 288 8.14 -38.84 17.68
CA ILE A 288 8.34 -40.31 17.66
C ILE A 288 9.24 -40.65 18.83
#